data_58333165cc85a6200a31627047f18174
#
_entry.id   58333165cc85a6200a31627047f18174
#
_cell.length_a   1.000
_cell.length_b   1.000
_cell.length_c   1.000
_cell.angle_alpha   90.00
_cell.angle_beta   90.00
_cell.angle_gamma   90.00
#
_symmetry.space_group_name_H-M   'P 1'
#
loop_
_entity.id
_entity.type
_entity.pdbx_description
1 polymer ?
#
loop_
_entity_poly.entity_id
_entity_poly.type
_entity_poly.pdbx_seq_one_letter_code
_entity_poly.pdbx_strand_id
1 'polypeptide(L)'
;MEVWVESVDVIDRRGYAYVDIHGGVVAYNDKTPGWYDGGGKMMPVSNVDLPETLFVRWQSLVEPQTYKLRIDIPQWVRDEMVKPQRAYCSGRKQWRDNQYRFDISIGMAPGGIAKAWVGGPCLSNIEIGRYRAKVDTRGPYEGHSNGRYYRPPTGAAQAYIKQHGIPYESW
;
A
#
# COMPACT_ATOMS: atom_id res chain seq x y z
N MET A 1 -10.76 3.55 -6.26
CA MET A 1 -10.14 3.32 -7.59
C MET A 1 -9.24 2.10 -7.50
N GLU A 2 -9.27 1.26 -8.52
CA GLU A 2 -8.70 -0.07 -8.46
C GLU A 2 -7.25 -0.10 -8.91
N VAL A 3 -6.43 -0.88 -8.22
CA VAL A 3 -5.04 -1.11 -8.58
C VAL A 3 -4.71 -2.60 -8.52
N TRP A 4 -3.75 -3.02 -9.34
CA TRP A 4 -3.14 -4.33 -9.29
C TRP A 4 -1.70 -4.18 -8.83
N VAL A 5 -1.38 -4.71 -7.67
CA VAL A 5 0.00 -4.75 -7.18
C VAL A 5 0.76 -5.83 -7.93
N GLU A 6 1.87 -5.47 -8.55
CA GLU A 6 2.76 -6.41 -9.23
C GLU A 6 3.74 -7.03 -8.25
N SER A 7 4.42 -6.19 -7.46
CA SER A 7 5.32 -6.64 -6.41
C SER A 7 5.38 -5.66 -5.25
N VAL A 8 5.68 -6.18 -4.09
CA VAL A 8 6.17 -5.42 -2.93
C VAL A 8 7.42 -6.11 -2.43
N ASP A 9 8.49 -5.37 -2.32
CA ASP A 9 9.76 -5.85 -1.82
C ASP A 9 10.18 -5.02 -0.60
N VAL A 10 10.84 -5.67 0.35
CA VAL A 10 11.33 -5.04 1.57
C VAL A 10 12.82 -5.29 1.71
N ILE A 11 13.58 -4.26 2.04
CA ILE A 11 14.94 -4.40 2.58
C ILE A 11 14.85 -4.08 4.07
N ASP A 12 15.33 -4.98 4.90
CA ASP A 12 15.40 -4.78 6.35
C ASP A 12 16.72 -4.14 6.80
N ARG A 13 16.82 -3.77 8.07
CA ARG A 13 18.01 -3.14 8.65
C ARG A 13 19.29 -3.97 8.56
N ARG A 14 19.18 -5.28 8.35
CA ARG A 14 20.32 -6.18 8.15
C ARG A 14 20.79 -6.20 6.70
N GLY A 15 20.07 -5.50 5.80
CA GLY A 15 20.31 -5.50 4.36
C GLY A 15 19.74 -6.72 3.64
N TYR A 16 18.92 -7.56 4.29
CA TYR A 16 18.25 -8.68 3.63
C TYR A 16 17.08 -8.18 2.81
N ALA A 17 17.01 -8.64 1.56
CA ALA A 17 15.90 -8.36 0.66
C ALA A 17 14.87 -9.50 0.70
N TYR A 18 13.62 -9.11 0.91
CA TYR A 18 12.44 -9.97 0.83
C TYR A 18 11.66 -9.51 -0.40
N VAL A 19 11.66 -10.32 -1.43
CA VAL A 19 11.09 -9.97 -2.74
C VAL A 19 9.75 -10.64 -2.97
N ASP A 20 8.90 -10.00 -3.77
CA ASP A 20 7.57 -10.50 -4.15
C ASP A 20 6.70 -10.91 -2.96
N ILE A 21 6.84 -10.19 -1.83
CA ILE A 21 6.09 -10.50 -0.61
C ILE A 21 4.58 -10.27 -0.78
N HIS A 22 4.19 -9.51 -1.79
CA HIS A 22 2.79 -9.26 -2.09
C HIS A 22 2.58 -8.99 -3.58
N GLY A 23 1.44 -9.46 -4.09
CA GLY A 23 0.96 -9.18 -5.44
C GLY A 23 -0.54 -9.43 -5.57
N GLY A 24 -1.12 -8.93 -6.64
CA GLY A 24 -2.51 -9.13 -7.00
C GLY A 24 -3.43 -7.95 -6.70
N VAL A 25 -4.74 -8.19 -6.76
CA VAL A 25 -5.77 -7.18 -6.47
C VAL A 25 -5.75 -6.85 -4.98
N VAL A 26 -5.74 -5.56 -4.66
CA VAL A 26 -5.73 -5.08 -3.28
C VAL A 26 -7.14 -4.93 -2.72
N ALA A 27 -8.03 -4.31 -3.48
CA ALA A 27 -9.44 -4.15 -3.11
C ALA A 27 -10.30 -3.87 -4.35
N TYR A 28 -11.51 -4.41 -4.33
CA TYR A 28 -12.60 -3.96 -5.19
C TYR A 28 -13.55 -3.14 -4.33
N ASN A 29 -13.59 -1.84 -4.52
CA ASN A 29 -14.52 -0.96 -3.83
C ASN A 29 -15.41 -0.24 -4.85
N ASP A 30 -16.71 -0.45 -4.75
CA ASP A 30 -17.72 0.25 -5.55
C ASP A 30 -17.84 1.73 -5.18
N LYS A 31 -17.20 2.14 -4.09
CA LYS A 31 -17.19 3.52 -3.59
C LYS A 31 -15.76 4.01 -3.47
N THR A 32 -15.58 5.30 -3.64
CA THR A 32 -14.29 5.98 -3.43
C THR A 32 -14.32 6.77 -2.12
N PRO A 33 -14.17 6.12 -0.95
CA PRO A 33 -14.31 6.78 0.35
C PRO A 33 -13.13 7.70 0.70
N GLY A 34 -12.20 7.89 -0.22
CA GLY A 34 -10.93 8.54 0.06
C GLY A 34 -9.87 7.54 0.59
N TRP A 35 -8.90 8.06 1.33
CA TRP A 35 -7.89 7.22 1.95
C TRP A 35 -8.49 6.43 3.12
N TYR A 36 -8.30 5.11 3.07
CA TYR A 36 -8.72 4.21 4.11
C TYR A 36 -7.50 3.41 4.61
N ASP A 37 -7.18 3.59 5.87
CA ASP A 37 -5.97 3.07 6.51
C ASP A 37 -6.17 1.70 7.19
N GLY A 38 -7.35 1.13 7.13
CA GLY A 38 -7.72 -0.10 7.85
C GLY A 38 -8.15 -1.27 6.97
N GLY A 39 -7.98 -1.18 5.65
CA GLY A 39 -8.42 -2.23 4.72
C GLY A 39 -7.36 -2.60 3.70
N GLY A 40 -7.61 -3.68 3.00
CA GLY A 40 -6.74 -4.17 1.97
C GLY A 40 -6.23 -5.59 2.24
N LYS A 41 -5.29 -6.04 1.44
CA LYS A 41 -4.67 -7.35 1.58
C LYS A 41 -3.44 -7.25 2.48
N MET A 42 -3.40 -8.10 3.49
CA MET A 42 -2.26 -8.21 4.40
C MET A 42 -1.42 -9.43 4.06
N MET A 43 -0.10 -9.28 4.04
CA MET A 43 0.86 -10.36 3.87
C MET A 43 1.85 -10.35 5.03
N PRO A 44 1.82 -11.36 5.91
CA PRO A 44 2.81 -11.50 6.96
C PRO A 44 4.17 -11.89 6.38
N VAL A 45 5.21 -11.22 6.83
CA VAL A 45 6.60 -11.54 6.47
C VAL A 45 7.31 -12.07 7.71
N SER A 46 7.82 -13.30 7.62
CA SER A 46 8.51 -13.96 8.73
C SER A 46 10.01 -13.68 8.68
N ASN A 47 10.65 -13.65 9.86
CA ASN A 47 12.10 -13.45 10.02
C ASN A 47 12.63 -12.13 9.44
N VAL A 48 11.77 -11.16 9.22
CA VAL A 48 12.15 -9.80 8.83
C VAL A 48 12.53 -9.00 10.07
N ASP A 49 13.61 -8.23 10.00
CA ASP A 49 13.92 -7.17 10.96
C ASP A 49 13.14 -5.89 10.57
N LEU A 50 13.32 -4.82 11.33
CA LEU A 50 12.65 -3.56 11.03
C LEU A 50 12.93 -3.10 9.60
N PRO A 51 11.92 -2.66 8.86
CA PRO A 51 12.08 -2.29 7.46
C PRO A 51 12.92 -1.02 7.33
N GLU A 52 13.80 -1.00 6.34
CA GLU A 52 14.60 0.17 5.97
C GLU A 52 14.08 0.80 4.68
N THR A 53 13.77 -0.04 3.68
CA THR A 53 13.26 0.44 2.40
C THR A 53 12.17 -0.49 1.88
N LEU A 54 11.13 0.09 1.31
CA LEU A 54 10.08 -0.60 0.57
C LEU A 54 10.16 -0.23 -0.91
N PHE A 55 9.97 -1.20 -1.78
CA PHE A 55 9.75 -1.00 -3.20
C PHE A 55 8.37 -1.53 -3.55
N VAL A 56 7.58 -0.72 -4.22
CA VAL A 56 6.21 -1.08 -4.63
C VAL A 56 6.05 -0.82 -6.11
N ARG A 57 5.53 -1.82 -6.80
CA ARG A 57 5.19 -1.73 -8.21
C ARG A 57 3.73 -2.11 -8.41
N TRP A 58 2.99 -1.29 -9.16
CA TRP A 58 1.56 -1.54 -9.39
C TRP A 58 1.09 -1.02 -10.74
N GLN A 59 0.03 -1.62 -11.25
CA GLN A 59 -0.74 -1.12 -12.37
C GLN A 59 -1.96 -0.36 -11.84
N SER A 60 -2.22 0.82 -12.37
CA SER A 60 -3.54 1.42 -12.26
C SER A 60 -4.49 0.68 -13.20
N LEU A 61 -5.69 0.31 -12.72
CA LEU A 61 -6.69 -0.34 -13.57
C LEU A 61 -7.62 0.67 -14.24
N VAL A 62 -7.53 1.94 -13.85
CA VAL A 62 -8.39 3.01 -14.36
C VAL A 62 -7.66 3.93 -15.33
N GLU A 63 -6.39 3.75 -15.48
CA GLU A 63 -5.52 4.43 -16.45
C GLU A 63 -4.45 3.44 -16.95
N PRO A 64 -4.01 3.48 -18.22
CA PRO A 64 -3.03 2.53 -18.74
C PRO A 64 -1.61 2.92 -18.28
N GLN A 65 -1.37 2.88 -16.96
CA GLN A 65 -0.11 3.28 -16.33
C GLN A 65 0.37 2.23 -15.33
N THR A 66 1.67 2.00 -15.34
CA THR A 66 2.38 1.25 -14.31
C THR A 66 3.27 2.20 -13.54
N TYR A 67 3.26 2.06 -12.24
CA TYR A 67 4.00 2.90 -11.32
C TYR A 67 5.00 2.09 -10.53
N LYS A 68 6.11 2.75 -10.16
CA LYS A 68 7.11 2.23 -9.22
C LYS A 68 7.45 3.29 -8.18
N LEU A 69 7.54 2.86 -6.95
CA LEU A 69 7.79 3.71 -5.80
C LEU A 69 8.84 3.06 -4.90
N ARG A 70 9.78 3.86 -4.43
CA ARG A 70 10.68 3.54 -3.32
C ARG A 70 10.27 4.39 -2.13
N ILE A 71 10.13 3.77 -0.97
CA ILE A 71 9.87 4.44 0.30
C ILE A 71 11.02 4.09 1.25
N ASP A 72 11.84 5.08 1.57
CA ASP A 72 12.83 4.94 2.65
C ASP A 72 12.10 5.18 3.98
N ILE A 73 12.12 4.18 4.86
CA ILE A 73 11.38 4.21 6.12
C ILE A 73 12.15 5.09 7.12
N PRO A 74 11.55 6.18 7.59
CA PRO A 74 12.21 7.06 8.57
C PRO A 74 12.54 6.35 9.88
N GLN A 75 13.58 6.79 10.57
CA GLN A 75 13.98 6.19 11.84
C GLN A 75 12.86 6.21 12.88
N TRP A 76 12.10 7.31 12.97
CA TRP A 76 11.00 7.42 13.92
C TRP A 76 9.91 6.33 13.74
N VAL A 77 9.70 5.85 12.51
CA VAL A 77 8.78 4.73 12.25
C VAL A 77 9.28 3.46 12.91
N ARG A 78 10.57 3.16 12.73
CA ARG A 78 11.21 2.00 13.36
C ARG A 78 11.19 2.10 14.88
N ASP A 79 11.37 3.31 15.42
CA ASP A 79 11.28 3.55 16.86
C ASP A 79 9.86 3.29 17.40
N GLU A 80 8.82 3.71 16.66
CA GLU A 80 7.42 3.40 17.00
C GLU A 80 7.09 1.90 16.86
N MET A 81 7.74 1.17 15.94
CA MET A 81 7.51 -0.26 15.76
C MET A 81 8.02 -1.10 16.94
N VAL A 82 9.06 -0.68 17.63
CA VAL A 82 9.62 -1.38 18.80
C VAL A 82 9.08 -0.89 20.14
N LYS A 83 8.26 0.15 20.14
CA LYS A 83 7.73 0.77 21.34
C LYS A 83 6.47 0.07 21.83
N PRO A 84 6.50 -0.59 23.00
CA PRO A 84 5.32 -1.19 23.60
C PRO A 84 4.34 -0.11 24.07
N GLN A 85 3.07 -0.30 23.80
CA GLN A 85 2.01 0.64 24.15
C GLN A 85 0.84 -0.10 24.80
N ARG A 86 0.15 0.58 25.72
CA ARG A 86 -1.14 0.11 26.23
C ARG A 86 -2.25 0.67 25.36
N ALA A 87 -3.11 -0.21 24.83
CA ALA A 87 -4.20 0.17 23.95
C ALA A 87 -5.53 -0.51 24.29
N TYR A 88 -6.61 0.18 24.00
CA TYR A 88 -7.95 -0.40 24.11
C TYR A 88 -8.33 -1.10 22.82
N CYS A 89 -8.54 -2.41 22.88
CA CYS A 89 -8.95 -3.21 21.74
C CYS A 89 -10.48 -3.24 21.64
N SER A 90 -11.05 -2.42 20.78
CA SER A 90 -12.50 -2.28 20.61
C SER A 90 -13.20 -3.61 20.24
N GLY A 91 -12.59 -4.41 19.38
CA GLY A 91 -13.14 -5.72 19.00
C GLY A 91 -13.18 -6.75 20.12
N ARG A 92 -12.32 -6.60 21.14
CA ARG A 92 -12.30 -7.45 22.35
C ARG A 92 -12.81 -6.74 23.59
N LYS A 93 -13.17 -5.46 23.49
CA LYS A 93 -13.68 -4.60 24.57
C LYS A 93 -12.78 -4.61 25.82
N GLN A 94 -11.46 -4.62 25.64
CA GLN A 94 -10.51 -4.67 26.77
C GLN A 94 -9.23 -3.89 26.49
N TRP A 95 -8.58 -3.42 27.56
CA TRP A 95 -7.24 -2.89 27.52
C TRP A 95 -6.21 -4.02 27.39
N ARG A 96 -5.18 -3.79 26.60
CA ARG A 96 -4.04 -4.69 26.42
C ARG A 96 -2.73 -3.93 26.53
N ASP A 97 -1.80 -4.49 27.26
CA ASP A 97 -0.45 -4.00 27.34
C ASP A 97 0.42 -4.61 26.22
N ASN A 98 1.59 -4.03 26.01
CA ASN A 98 2.58 -4.51 25.02
C ASN A 98 2.01 -4.67 23.62
N GLN A 99 1.21 -3.72 23.17
CA GLN A 99 0.80 -3.63 21.78
C GLN A 99 1.86 -2.87 20.98
N TYR A 100 2.18 -3.39 19.81
CA TYR A 100 3.20 -2.83 18.93
C TYR A 100 2.61 -2.46 17.59
N ARG A 101 3.20 -1.44 16.94
CA ARG A 101 2.96 -1.20 15.51
C ARG A 101 3.91 -2.07 14.70
N PHE A 102 3.40 -3.04 14.00
CA PHE A 102 4.19 -3.95 13.19
C PHE A 102 3.71 -4.05 11.73
N ASP A 103 2.64 -3.31 11.40
CA ASP A 103 2.11 -3.28 10.06
C ASP A 103 2.51 -1.98 9.36
N ILE A 104 2.94 -2.08 8.10
CA ILE A 104 3.03 -0.93 7.21
C ILE A 104 1.97 -1.10 6.12
N SER A 105 1.06 -0.14 6.05
CA SER A 105 0.01 -0.09 5.04
C SER A 105 0.36 0.93 3.96
N ILE A 106 0.13 0.58 2.70
CA ILE A 106 0.36 1.46 1.56
C ILE A 106 -0.93 1.57 0.77
N GLY A 107 -1.50 2.78 0.74
CA GLY A 107 -2.59 3.14 -0.14
C GLY A 107 -2.04 3.64 -1.48
N MET A 108 -2.68 3.25 -2.57
CA MET A 108 -2.29 3.63 -3.93
C MET A 108 -3.50 4.20 -4.66
N ALA A 109 -3.28 5.29 -5.39
CA ALA A 109 -4.31 5.99 -6.13
C ALA A 109 -3.87 6.27 -7.57
N PRO A 110 -4.82 6.61 -8.48
CA PRO A 110 -4.50 7.09 -9.82
C PRO A 110 -3.55 8.28 -9.83
N GLY A 111 -2.82 8.47 -10.91
CA GLY A 111 -1.79 9.51 -11.02
C GLY A 111 -0.50 9.17 -10.29
N GLY A 112 -0.34 7.91 -9.83
CA GLY A 112 0.85 7.47 -9.10
C GLY A 112 0.96 8.04 -7.69
N ILE A 113 -0.15 8.47 -7.10
CA ILE A 113 -0.16 8.98 -5.72
C ILE A 113 -0.20 7.78 -4.76
N ALA A 114 0.63 7.82 -3.73
CA ALA A 114 0.62 6.83 -2.68
C ALA A 114 0.73 7.48 -1.30
N LYS A 115 0.21 6.80 -0.30
CA LYS A 115 0.26 7.19 1.09
C LYS A 115 0.60 5.98 1.95
N ALA A 116 1.45 6.16 2.92
CA ALA A 116 1.87 5.06 3.80
C ALA A 116 1.58 5.38 5.27
N TRP A 117 1.27 4.33 6.03
CA TRP A 117 1.00 4.38 7.47
C TRP A 117 1.73 3.25 8.19
N VAL A 118 2.09 3.49 9.44
CA VAL A 118 2.50 2.46 10.37
C VAL A 118 1.39 2.22 11.38
N GLY A 119 1.03 0.96 11.58
CA GLY A 119 -0.08 0.56 12.44
C GLY A 119 0.14 -0.76 13.14
N GLY A 120 -0.90 -1.18 13.84
CA GLY A 120 -0.93 -2.46 14.53
C GLY A 120 -2.28 -2.69 15.21
N PRO A 121 -2.57 -3.91 15.63
CA PRO A 121 -3.82 -4.23 16.30
C PRO A 121 -4.06 -3.33 17.50
N CYS A 122 -5.25 -2.76 17.57
CA CYS A 122 -5.68 -1.89 18.67
C CYS A 122 -4.97 -0.53 18.77
N LEU A 123 -4.05 -0.22 17.87
CA LEU A 123 -3.36 1.06 17.81
C LEU A 123 -3.84 1.84 16.58
N SER A 124 -4.00 3.15 16.73
CA SER A 124 -4.30 4.02 15.59
C SER A 124 -3.11 4.05 14.63
N ASN A 125 -3.41 4.08 13.34
CA ASN A 125 -2.38 4.24 12.33
C ASN A 125 -1.77 5.65 12.36
N ILE A 126 -0.46 5.74 12.17
CA ILE A 126 0.28 7.00 12.06
C ILE A 126 0.72 7.14 10.60
N GLU A 127 0.41 8.25 9.97
CA GLU A 127 0.86 8.54 8.61
C GLU A 127 2.38 8.66 8.56
N ILE A 128 3.02 7.87 7.69
CA ILE A 128 4.45 7.95 7.42
C ILE A 128 4.71 9.08 6.42
N GLY A 129 3.89 9.16 5.39
CA GLY A 129 3.99 10.22 4.40
C GLY A 129 3.16 9.98 3.14
N ARG A 130 3.19 10.99 2.28
CA ARG A 130 2.62 10.96 0.92
C ARG A 130 3.73 10.96 -0.11
N TYR A 131 3.52 10.22 -1.17
CA TYR A 131 4.53 9.97 -2.18
C TYR A 131 3.93 10.12 -3.57
N ARG A 132 4.78 10.49 -4.51
CA ARG A 132 4.47 10.43 -5.93
C ARG A 132 5.38 9.40 -6.60
N ALA A 133 4.78 8.34 -7.07
CA ALA A 133 5.48 7.27 -7.79
C ALA A 133 5.93 7.73 -9.18
N LYS A 134 6.97 7.11 -9.67
CA LYS A 134 7.42 7.30 -11.05
C LYS A 134 6.67 6.35 -11.97
N VAL A 135 6.29 6.83 -13.15
CA VAL A 135 5.80 5.96 -14.22
C VAL A 135 6.93 5.01 -14.62
N ASP A 136 6.62 3.72 -14.69
CA ASP A 136 7.54 2.76 -15.28
C ASP A 136 7.24 2.62 -16.77
N THR A 137 8.11 3.21 -17.58
CA THR A 137 7.97 3.24 -19.05
C THR A 137 8.10 1.87 -19.69
N ARG A 138 8.60 0.85 -18.95
CA ARG A 138 8.62 -0.54 -19.42
C ARG A 138 7.21 -1.13 -19.50
N GLY A 139 6.25 -0.54 -18.78
CA GLY A 139 4.87 -1.01 -18.72
C GLY A 139 4.68 -2.20 -17.78
N PRO A 140 3.52 -2.88 -17.85
CA PRO A 140 3.16 -3.96 -16.94
C PRO A 140 4.18 -5.10 -16.92
N TYR A 141 4.33 -5.71 -15.72
CA TYR A 141 5.23 -6.84 -15.48
C TYR A 141 6.65 -6.61 -15.99
N GLU A 142 7.20 -5.42 -15.68
CA GLU A 142 8.54 -5.00 -16.08
C GLU A 142 8.81 -5.05 -17.60
N GLY A 143 7.76 -4.90 -18.39
CA GLY A 143 7.82 -4.97 -19.86
C GLY A 143 7.49 -6.35 -20.41
N HIS A 144 7.38 -7.40 -19.60
CA HIS A 144 7.08 -8.76 -20.07
C HIS A 144 5.70 -8.89 -20.72
N SER A 145 4.80 -7.94 -20.46
CA SER A 145 3.49 -7.87 -21.13
C SER A 145 3.54 -7.22 -22.52
N ASN A 146 4.71 -6.76 -22.99
CA ASN A 146 4.84 -5.96 -24.22
C ASN A 146 3.92 -4.73 -24.23
N GLY A 147 3.79 -4.05 -23.08
CA GLY A 147 2.96 -2.87 -22.90
C GLY A 147 1.45 -3.14 -22.81
N ARG A 148 1.02 -4.39 -22.74
CA ARG A 148 -0.40 -4.74 -22.70
C ARG A 148 -0.92 -4.73 -21.25
N TYR A 149 -2.01 -4.00 -21.04
CA TYR A 149 -2.78 -3.96 -19.79
C TYR A 149 -3.95 -4.94 -19.88
N TYR A 150 -3.80 -6.13 -19.31
CA TYR A 150 -4.76 -7.22 -19.43
C TYR A 150 -5.94 -7.12 -18.47
N ARG A 151 -5.89 -6.23 -17.51
CA ARG A 151 -6.86 -6.14 -16.42
C ARG A 151 -7.69 -4.89 -16.58
N PRO A 152 -8.95 -5.00 -17.03
CA PRO A 152 -9.85 -3.87 -17.08
C PRO A 152 -10.32 -3.51 -15.66
N PRO A 153 -10.70 -2.26 -15.42
CA PRO A 153 -11.43 -1.88 -14.22
C PRO A 153 -12.79 -2.56 -14.16
N THR A 154 -13.35 -2.70 -12.96
CA THR A 154 -14.71 -3.23 -12.80
C THR A 154 -15.76 -2.35 -13.51
N GLY A 155 -16.92 -2.92 -13.79
CA GLY A 155 -18.03 -2.17 -14.40
C GLY A 155 -18.45 -0.95 -13.56
N ALA A 156 -18.40 -1.08 -12.23
CA ALA A 156 -18.70 0.03 -11.30
C ALA A 156 -17.67 1.17 -11.43
N ALA A 157 -16.37 0.83 -11.48
CA ALA A 157 -15.32 1.83 -11.68
C ALA A 157 -15.42 2.51 -13.05
N GLN A 158 -15.71 1.74 -14.10
CA GLN A 158 -15.94 2.28 -15.47
C GLN A 158 -17.12 3.26 -15.49
N ALA A 159 -18.26 2.90 -14.89
CA ALA A 159 -19.44 3.75 -14.81
C ALA A 159 -19.15 5.05 -14.04
N TYR A 160 -18.46 4.95 -12.91
CA TYR A 160 -18.05 6.11 -12.13
C TYR A 160 -17.15 7.05 -12.95
N ILE A 161 -16.10 6.51 -13.59
CA ILE A 161 -15.15 7.31 -14.38
C ILE A 161 -15.85 7.98 -15.57
N LYS A 162 -16.77 7.27 -16.23
CA LYS A 162 -17.56 7.84 -17.34
C LYS A 162 -18.39 9.05 -16.90
N GLN A 163 -18.90 9.02 -15.66
CA GLN A 163 -19.75 10.10 -15.12
C GLN A 163 -18.96 11.23 -14.52
N HIS A 164 -17.85 10.94 -13.82
CA HIS A 164 -17.17 11.91 -12.96
C HIS A 164 -15.69 12.14 -13.34
N GLY A 165 -15.15 11.36 -14.28
CA GLY A 165 -13.71 11.35 -14.53
C GLY A 165 -12.89 10.67 -13.43
N ILE A 166 -11.57 10.68 -13.58
CA ILE A 166 -10.66 10.20 -12.54
C ILE A 166 -10.35 11.37 -11.59
N PRO A 167 -10.68 11.28 -10.29
CA PRO A 167 -10.55 12.39 -9.35
C PRO A 167 -9.10 12.56 -8.86
N TYR A 168 -8.19 12.94 -9.75
CA TYR A 168 -6.76 13.09 -9.43
C TYR A 168 -6.48 14.07 -8.27
N GLU A 169 -7.33 15.09 -8.10
CA GLU A 169 -7.16 16.11 -7.06
C GLU A 169 -7.69 15.67 -5.68
N SER A 170 -8.28 14.47 -5.58
CA SER A 170 -8.92 13.99 -4.35
C SER A 170 -8.01 13.10 -3.50
N TRP A 171 -6.75 12.89 -3.92
CA TRP A 171 -5.84 11.96 -3.25
C TRP A 171 -4.71 12.61 -2.47
#